data_15d31c9652fbc8d5b6dbc1646665c409
#
_entry.id   15d31c9652fbc8d5b6dbc1646665c409
#
_cell.length_a   1.000
_cell.length_b   1.000
_cell.length_c   1.000
_cell.angle_alpha   90.00
_cell.angle_beta   90.00
_cell.angle_gamma   90.00
#
_symmetry.space_group_name_H-M   'P 1'
#
loop_
_entity.id
_entity.type
_entity.pdbx_description
1 polymer ?
#
loop_
_entity_poly.entity_id
_entity_poly.type
_entity_poly.pdbx_seq_one_letter_code
_entity_poly.pdbx_strand_id
1 'polypeptide(L)'
;SDNELILGGSEERRKFIDLVISQFDKQYLSTLIRYNKALEQRNALLRQECSEEMLYDIWEEQMDSTAAQIHNSRDRFLQSFIPVFRRFYNEISSQNESADLIYKSHLSEGALLPQLKANRHKDLILGYTSRGIHRDDMDMMLGEYPMKRIGSQGQCKTYLIALKLAQYDF
;
A
#
# COMPACT_ATOMS: atom_id res chain seq x y z
N SER A 1 -7.07 14.53 8.35
CA SER A 1 -6.27 15.73 8.11
C SER A 1 -5.15 15.43 7.12
N ASP A 2 -4.64 16.47 6.46
CA ASP A 2 -3.54 16.32 5.49
C ASP A 2 -2.28 15.71 6.12
N ASN A 3 -2.04 15.96 7.40
CA ASN A 3 -0.89 15.40 8.12
C ASN A 3 -0.99 13.91 8.38
N GLU A 4 -2.18 13.32 8.30
CA GLU A 4 -2.36 11.89 8.52
C GLU A 4 -1.65 11.04 7.48
N LEU A 5 -1.47 11.56 6.27
CA LEU A 5 -0.74 10.85 5.22
C LEU A 5 0.71 10.58 5.64
N ILE A 6 1.35 11.54 6.29
CA ILE A 6 2.74 11.39 6.78
C ILE A 6 2.76 10.71 8.15
N LEU A 7 1.99 11.23 9.10
CA LEU A 7 2.06 10.84 10.50
C LEU A 7 1.19 9.66 10.86
N GLY A 8 0.16 9.40 10.08
CA GLY A 8 -0.79 8.32 10.30
C GLY A 8 -0.26 6.94 9.91
N GLY A 9 -1.13 5.95 10.04
CA GLY A 9 -0.82 4.57 9.68
C GLY A 9 -0.77 4.34 8.17
N SER A 10 -0.36 3.15 7.80
CA SER A 10 -0.24 2.75 6.38
C SER A 10 -1.57 2.77 5.63
N GLU A 11 -2.68 2.65 6.35
CA GLU A 11 -4.02 2.70 5.74
C GLU A 11 -4.25 3.99 4.96
N GLU A 12 -3.85 5.13 5.53
CA GLU A 12 -4.01 6.44 4.87
C GLU A 12 -3.17 6.53 3.59
N ARG A 13 -1.96 5.98 3.61
CA ARG A 13 -1.09 5.96 2.44
C ARG A 13 -1.62 5.03 1.36
N ARG A 14 -2.17 3.86 1.73
CA ARG A 14 -2.83 2.96 0.77
C ARG A 14 -4.07 3.62 0.14
N LYS A 15 -4.88 4.30 0.95
CA LYS A 15 -6.05 5.04 0.45
C LYS A 15 -5.66 6.09 -0.59
N PHE A 16 -4.58 6.81 -0.35
CA PHE A 16 -4.06 7.79 -1.29
C PHE A 16 -3.70 7.14 -2.63
N ILE A 17 -2.91 6.07 -2.60
CA ILE A 17 -2.50 5.34 -3.81
C ILE A 17 -3.74 4.82 -4.55
N ASP A 18 -4.64 4.17 -3.84
CA ASP A 18 -5.83 3.54 -4.43
C ASP A 18 -6.77 4.59 -5.05
N LEU A 19 -6.91 5.74 -4.39
CA LEU A 19 -7.72 6.84 -4.91
C LEU A 19 -7.17 7.35 -6.24
N VAL A 20 -5.87 7.60 -6.31
CA VAL A 20 -5.25 8.14 -7.52
C VAL A 20 -5.33 7.13 -8.67
N ILE A 21 -4.98 5.87 -8.42
CA ILE A 21 -5.05 4.84 -9.46
C ILE A 21 -6.50 4.66 -9.95
N SER A 22 -7.47 4.65 -9.05
CA SER A 22 -8.88 4.44 -9.39
C SER A 22 -9.46 5.55 -10.27
N GLN A 23 -8.86 6.74 -10.28
CA GLN A 23 -9.31 7.83 -11.13
C GLN A 23 -9.06 7.58 -12.61
N PHE A 24 -8.04 6.82 -12.96
CA PHE A 24 -7.72 6.53 -14.36
C PHE A 24 -7.84 5.04 -14.73
N ASP A 25 -8.05 4.15 -13.76
CA ASP A 25 -8.16 2.70 -13.99
C ASP A 25 -9.38 2.13 -13.25
N LYS A 26 -10.47 1.95 -13.98
CA LYS A 26 -11.72 1.43 -13.41
C LYS A 26 -11.61 -0.05 -13.02
N GLN A 27 -10.79 -0.82 -13.73
CA GLN A 27 -10.56 -2.23 -13.40
C GLN A 27 -9.83 -2.40 -12.07
N TYR A 28 -8.96 -1.47 -11.75
CA TYR A 28 -8.23 -1.47 -10.48
C TYR A 28 -9.20 -1.50 -9.29
N LEU A 29 -10.19 -0.62 -9.30
CA LEU A 29 -11.18 -0.56 -8.21
C LEU A 29 -11.95 -1.87 -8.07
N SER A 30 -12.40 -2.44 -9.18
CA SER A 30 -13.14 -3.71 -9.14
C SER A 30 -12.26 -4.87 -8.63
N THR A 31 -11.00 -4.90 -9.03
CA THR A 31 -10.03 -5.88 -8.54
C THR A 31 -9.77 -5.72 -7.04
N LEU A 32 -9.64 -4.48 -6.57
CA LEU A 32 -9.46 -4.17 -5.15
C LEU A 32 -10.66 -4.62 -4.32
N ILE A 33 -11.88 -4.41 -4.81
CA ILE A 33 -13.11 -4.87 -4.16
C ILE A 33 -13.11 -6.39 -4.05
N ARG A 34 -12.74 -7.10 -5.12
CA ARG A 34 -12.66 -8.57 -5.12
C ARG A 34 -11.60 -9.09 -4.15
N TYR A 35 -10.44 -8.44 -4.10
CA TYR A 35 -9.42 -8.79 -3.12
C TYR A 35 -9.93 -8.60 -1.69
N ASN A 36 -10.54 -7.46 -1.39
CA ASN A 36 -11.05 -7.17 -0.06
C ASN A 36 -12.14 -8.15 0.37
N LYS A 37 -12.99 -8.58 -0.57
CA LYS A 37 -14.00 -9.61 -0.29
C LYS A 37 -13.35 -10.95 0.07
N ALA A 38 -12.36 -11.39 -0.71
CA ALA A 38 -11.65 -12.64 -0.43
C ALA A 38 -10.90 -12.58 0.92
N LEU A 39 -10.27 -11.44 1.21
CA LEU A 39 -9.61 -11.19 2.49
C LEU A 39 -10.60 -11.28 3.65
N GLU A 40 -11.76 -10.65 3.52
CA GLU A 40 -12.82 -10.69 4.54
C GLU A 40 -13.29 -12.11 4.80
N GLN A 41 -13.47 -12.91 3.76
CA GLN A 41 -13.86 -14.32 3.88
C GLN A 41 -12.77 -15.16 4.55
N ARG A 42 -11.50 -14.97 4.18
CA ARG A 42 -10.39 -15.66 4.85
C ARG A 42 -10.34 -15.27 6.33
N ASN A 43 -10.47 -13.99 6.65
CA ASN A 43 -10.49 -13.53 8.04
C ASN A 43 -11.66 -14.13 8.83
N ALA A 44 -12.82 -14.29 8.20
CA ALA A 44 -13.97 -14.94 8.84
C ALA A 44 -13.67 -16.39 9.19
N LEU A 45 -13.02 -17.14 8.27
CA LEU A 45 -12.60 -18.51 8.54
C LEU A 45 -11.62 -18.57 9.72
N LEU A 46 -10.67 -17.66 9.78
CA LEU A 46 -9.70 -17.59 10.87
C LEU A 46 -10.37 -17.35 12.22
N ARG A 47 -11.31 -16.40 12.27
CA ARG A 47 -12.04 -16.07 13.51
C ARG A 47 -12.94 -17.22 13.98
N GLN A 48 -13.46 -18.00 13.05
CA GLN A 48 -14.29 -19.18 13.35
C GLN A 48 -13.45 -20.42 13.65
N GLU A 49 -12.14 -20.27 13.63
CA GLU A 49 -11.19 -21.38 13.82
C GLU A 49 -11.49 -22.56 12.88
N CYS A 50 -11.85 -22.24 11.63
CA CYS A 50 -12.16 -23.25 10.62
C CYS A 50 -10.93 -24.10 10.31
N SER A 51 -11.11 -25.43 10.26
CA SER A 51 -10.06 -26.38 9.97
C SER A 51 -10.12 -26.97 8.57
N GLU A 52 -11.10 -26.58 7.76
CA GLU A 52 -11.26 -27.09 6.39
C GLU A 52 -10.32 -26.37 5.43
N GLU A 53 -9.25 -27.04 5.04
CA GLU A 53 -8.22 -26.46 4.16
C GLU A 53 -8.78 -26.01 2.80
N MET A 54 -9.76 -26.73 2.25
CA MET A 54 -10.37 -26.39 0.96
C MET A 54 -11.01 -25.01 0.95
N LEU A 55 -11.59 -24.58 2.07
CA LEU A 55 -12.20 -23.25 2.17
C LEU A 55 -11.13 -22.15 2.12
N TYR A 56 -10.00 -22.36 2.78
CA TYR A 56 -8.87 -21.45 2.68
C TYR A 56 -8.32 -21.40 1.26
N ASP A 57 -8.18 -22.56 0.60
CA ASP A 57 -7.67 -22.62 -0.77
C ASP A 57 -8.48 -21.75 -1.73
N ILE A 58 -9.81 -21.79 -1.64
CA ILE A 58 -10.70 -21.01 -2.51
C ILE A 58 -10.43 -19.51 -2.38
N TRP A 59 -10.41 -18.99 -1.16
CA TRP A 59 -10.23 -17.57 -0.93
C TRP A 59 -8.79 -17.11 -1.12
N GLU A 60 -7.82 -17.95 -0.78
CA GLU A 60 -6.41 -17.66 -0.97
C GLU A 60 -6.04 -17.58 -2.46
N GLU A 61 -6.61 -18.43 -3.31
CA GLU A 61 -6.40 -18.34 -4.76
C GLU A 61 -6.96 -17.04 -5.33
N GLN A 62 -8.12 -16.61 -4.86
CA GLN A 62 -8.69 -15.32 -5.27
C GLN A 62 -7.86 -14.15 -4.76
N MET A 63 -7.37 -14.22 -3.53
CA MET A 63 -6.45 -13.21 -3.00
C MET A 63 -5.17 -13.14 -3.83
N ASP A 64 -4.60 -14.28 -4.18
CA ASP A 64 -3.36 -14.36 -4.96
C ASP A 64 -3.50 -13.67 -6.32
N SER A 65 -4.52 -14.06 -7.08
CA SER A 65 -4.72 -13.50 -8.43
C SER A 65 -5.01 -12.01 -8.42
N THR A 66 -5.84 -11.54 -7.49
CA THR A 66 -6.18 -10.13 -7.38
C THR A 66 -5.02 -9.31 -6.80
N ALA A 67 -4.30 -9.86 -5.81
CA ALA A 67 -3.14 -9.21 -5.21
C ALA A 67 -2.03 -8.97 -6.23
N ALA A 68 -1.78 -9.94 -7.13
CA ALA A 68 -0.78 -9.79 -8.18
C ALA A 68 -1.08 -8.61 -9.09
N GLN A 69 -2.35 -8.45 -9.47
CA GLN A 69 -2.80 -7.33 -10.31
C GLN A 69 -2.67 -5.99 -9.59
N ILE A 70 -3.10 -5.94 -8.32
CA ILE A 70 -3.04 -4.72 -7.50
C ILE A 70 -1.60 -4.29 -7.27
N HIS A 71 -0.74 -5.24 -6.89
CA HIS A 71 0.69 -4.99 -6.68
C HIS A 71 1.34 -4.41 -7.94
N ASN A 72 1.08 -5.02 -9.09
CA ASN A 72 1.60 -4.57 -10.37
C ASN A 72 1.14 -3.14 -10.70
N SER A 73 -0.14 -2.84 -10.46
CA SER A 73 -0.68 -1.50 -10.69
C SER A 73 -0.08 -0.46 -9.76
N ARG A 74 0.06 -0.78 -8.47
CA ARG A 74 0.67 0.11 -7.48
C ARG A 74 2.14 0.37 -7.81
N ASP A 75 2.88 -0.67 -8.14
CA ASP A 75 4.29 -0.54 -8.50
C ASP A 75 4.47 0.33 -9.74
N ARG A 76 3.71 0.07 -10.78
CA ARG A 76 3.74 0.86 -12.03
C ARG A 76 3.38 2.32 -11.78
N PHE A 77 2.33 2.56 -11.01
CA PHE A 77 1.91 3.92 -10.64
C PHE A 77 3.04 4.67 -9.93
N LEU A 78 3.64 4.05 -8.92
CA LEU A 78 4.69 4.69 -8.13
C LEU A 78 5.96 4.94 -8.96
N GLN A 79 6.33 4.03 -9.86
CA GLN A 79 7.44 4.26 -10.77
C GLN A 79 7.26 5.52 -11.62
N SER A 80 6.04 5.82 -12.02
CA SER A 80 5.73 7.03 -12.79
C SER A 80 5.51 8.26 -11.92
N PHE A 81 4.94 8.08 -10.75
CA PHE A 81 4.58 9.15 -9.83
C PHE A 81 5.79 9.74 -9.09
N ILE A 82 6.71 8.89 -8.65
CA ILE A 82 7.86 9.31 -7.84
C ILE A 82 8.71 10.39 -8.54
N PRO A 83 9.08 10.26 -9.83
CA PRO A 83 9.84 11.32 -10.50
C PRO A 83 9.10 12.67 -10.54
N VAL A 84 7.79 12.65 -10.74
CA VAL A 84 6.96 13.86 -10.75
C VAL A 84 6.94 14.51 -9.37
N PHE A 85 6.75 13.70 -8.33
CA PHE A 85 6.79 14.17 -6.95
C PHE A 85 8.15 14.80 -6.59
N ARG A 86 9.24 14.13 -6.95
CA ARG A 86 10.60 14.64 -6.69
C ARG A 86 10.83 15.99 -7.37
N ARG A 87 10.36 16.13 -8.61
CA ARG A 87 10.48 17.39 -9.36
C ARG A 87 9.78 18.53 -8.63
N PHE A 88 8.53 18.33 -8.24
CA PHE A 88 7.78 19.35 -7.51
C PHE A 88 8.41 19.67 -6.16
N TYR A 89 8.85 18.67 -5.43
CA TYR A 89 9.52 18.90 -4.15
C TYR A 89 10.79 19.75 -4.32
N ASN A 90 11.60 19.45 -5.32
CA ASN A 90 12.84 20.19 -5.59
C ASN A 90 12.55 21.65 -6.00
N GLU A 91 11.46 21.88 -6.72
CA GLU A 91 11.07 23.24 -7.16
C GLU A 91 10.59 24.12 -6.00
N ILE A 92 9.89 23.55 -5.04
CA ILE A 92 9.28 24.32 -3.94
C ILE A 92 10.09 24.28 -2.64
N SER A 93 11.01 23.35 -2.51
CA SER A 93 11.88 23.24 -1.33
C SER A 93 13.08 24.16 -1.47
N SER A 94 13.40 24.89 -0.41
CA SER A 94 14.61 25.74 -0.34
C SER A 94 15.85 24.97 0.14
N GLN A 95 15.72 23.69 0.48
CA GLN A 95 16.80 22.87 1.03
C GLN A 95 17.21 21.79 0.02
N ASN A 96 18.49 21.40 0.08
CA ASN A 96 19.08 20.40 -0.84
C ASN A 96 18.83 18.96 -0.37
N GLU A 97 17.68 18.68 0.21
CA GLU A 97 17.31 17.34 0.66
C GLU A 97 16.52 16.61 -0.40
N SER A 98 16.82 15.32 -0.59
CA SER A 98 16.10 14.46 -1.54
C SER A 98 14.84 13.92 -0.91
N ALA A 99 13.68 14.21 -1.49
CA ALA A 99 12.44 13.55 -1.14
C ALA A 99 12.27 12.26 -1.94
N ASP A 100 11.77 11.20 -1.33
CA ASP A 100 11.55 9.92 -1.98
C ASP A 100 10.34 9.20 -1.41
N LEU A 101 9.79 8.29 -2.19
CA LEU A 101 8.73 7.38 -1.80
C LEU A 101 9.21 5.97 -2.10
N ILE A 102 9.10 5.06 -1.12
CA ILE A 102 9.54 3.68 -1.28
C ILE A 102 8.36 2.76 -1.04
N TYR A 103 7.99 2.01 -2.07
CA TYR A 103 6.90 1.04 -1.98
C TYR A 103 7.35 -0.20 -1.22
N LYS A 104 6.57 -0.61 -0.23
CA LYS A 104 6.78 -1.80 0.59
C LYS A 104 5.61 -2.76 0.44
N SER A 105 5.89 -3.97 0.00
CA SER A 105 4.86 -5.00 -0.18
C SER A 105 5.43 -6.39 0.07
N HIS A 106 4.61 -7.27 0.66
CA HIS A 106 4.95 -8.68 0.81
C HIS A 106 5.13 -9.37 -0.54
N LEU A 107 4.52 -8.86 -1.62
CA LEU A 107 4.66 -9.43 -2.95
C LEU A 107 6.04 -9.15 -3.57
N SER A 108 6.83 -8.27 -2.98
CA SER A 108 8.24 -8.12 -3.34
C SER A 108 9.08 -9.34 -2.94
N GLU A 109 8.60 -10.13 -1.98
CA GLU A 109 9.26 -11.37 -1.52
C GLU A 109 8.86 -12.58 -2.38
N GLY A 110 7.82 -12.47 -3.21
CA GLY A 110 7.30 -13.54 -4.05
C GLY A 110 5.78 -13.52 -4.12
N ALA A 111 5.21 -14.51 -4.80
CA ALA A 111 3.76 -14.64 -4.94
C ALA A 111 3.07 -14.78 -3.56
N LEU A 112 1.83 -14.30 -3.49
CA LEU A 112 1.09 -14.26 -2.22
C LEU A 112 0.63 -15.66 -1.77
N LEU A 113 0.21 -16.53 -2.71
CA LEU A 113 -0.38 -17.82 -2.36
C LEU A 113 0.50 -18.67 -1.43
N PRO A 114 1.81 -18.90 -1.73
CA PRO A 114 2.67 -19.65 -0.81
C PRO A 114 2.80 -18.98 0.56
N GLN A 115 2.81 -17.66 0.61
CA GLN A 115 2.89 -16.90 1.86
C GLN A 115 1.63 -17.09 2.72
N LEU A 116 0.45 -17.08 2.09
CA LEU A 116 -0.82 -17.30 2.80
C LEU A 116 -0.85 -18.71 3.39
N LYS A 117 -0.47 -19.72 2.61
CA LYS A 117 -0.43 -21.11 3.07
C LYS A 117 0.55 -21.32 4.22
N ALA A 118 1.74 -20.76 4.10
CA ALA A 118 2.76 -20.84 5.13
C ALA A 118 2.37 -20.15 6.44
N ASN A 119 1.50 -19.15 6.37
CA ASN A 119 1.10 -18.36 7.53
C ASN A 119 -0.27 -18.74 8.12
N ARG A 120 -0.92 -19.81 7.64
CA ARG A 120 -2.23 -20.23 8.15
C ARG A 120 -2.24 -20.44 9.67
N HIS A 121 -1.24 -21.14 10.18
CA HIS A 121 -1.15 -21.41 11.62
C HIS A 121 -0.96 -20.13 12.44
N LYS A 122 -0.07 -19.26 12.00
CA LYS A 122 0.15 -17.95 12.62
C LYS A 122 -1.12 -17.11 12.59
N ASP A 123 -1.78 -17.08 11.44
CA ASP A 123 -2.99 -16.26 11.24
C ASP A 123 -4.17 -16.79 12.07
N LEU A 124 -4.26 -18.11 12.29
CA LEU A 124 -5.25 -18.68 13.21
C LEU A 124 -5.06 -18.15 14.64
N ILE A 125 -3.83 -18.05 15.10
CA ILE A 125 -3.50 -17.49 16.42
C ILE A 125 -3.85 -16.02 16.49
N LEU A 126 -3.52 -15.26 15.43
CA LEU A 126 -3.77 -13.81 15.36
C LEU A 126 -5.26 -13.47 15.14
N GLY A 127 -6.00 -14.33 14.46
CA GLY A 127 -7.39 -14.08 14.09
C GLY A 127 -7.56 -13.19 12.86
N TYR A 128 -6.48 -12.92 12.12
CA TYR A 128 -6.51 -12.13 10.88
C TYR A 128 -5.38 -12.52 9.93
N THR A 129 -5.50 -12.12 8.68
CA THR A 129 -4.50 -12.39 7.64
C THR A 129 -3.31 -11.44 7.78
N SER A 130 -2.12 -11.97 8.06
CA SER A 130 -0.92 -11.17 8.32
C SER A 130 -0.14 -10.78 7.07
N ARG A 131 -0.39 -11.42 5.93
CA ARG A 131 0.32 -11.18 4.67
C ARG A 131 -0.64 -10.78 3.56
N GLY A 132 -0.25 -9.82 2.73
CA GLY A 132 -1.02 -9.40 1.57
C GLY A 132 -0.90 -7.93 1.27
N ILE A 133 -1.55 -7.49 0.18
CA ILE A 133 -1.49 -6.09 -0.27
C ILE A 133 -2.25 -5.12 0.65
N HIS A 134 -3.11 -5.63 1.51
CA HIS A 134 -3.75 -4.85 2.57
C HIS A 134 -2.75 -4.44 3.67
N ARG A 135 -1.55 -4.98 3.63
CA ARG A 135 -0.43 -4.65 4.53
C ARG A 135 0.63 -3.80 3.85
N ASP A 136 0.44 -3.44 2.59
CA ASP A 136 1.37 -2.58 1.86
C ASP A 136 1.55 -1.24 2.55
N ASP A 137 2.70 -0.64 2.33
CA ASP A 137 2.99 0.72 2.76
C ASP A 137 3.81 1.45 1.71
N MET A 138 3.88 2.75 1.87
CA MET A 138 4.71 3.63 1.07
C MET A 138 5.51 4.49 2.05
N ASP A 139 6.80 4.16 2.21
CA ASP A 139 7.67 4.95 3.08
C ASP A 139 7.92 6.32 2.47
N MET A 140 7.65 7.36 3.23
CA MET A 140 7.88 8.75 2.84
C MET A 140 9.22 9.19 3.42
N MET A 141 10.20 9.40 2.54
CA MET A 141 11.59 9.64 2.93
C MET A 141 12.02 11.07 2.64
N LEU A 142 12.86 11.60 3.50
CA LEU A 142 13.61 12.82 3.27
C LEU A 142 15.10 12.51 3.54
N GLY A 143 15.90 12.49 2.47
CA GLY A 143 17.24 11.92 2.55
C GLY A 143 17.17 10.43 2.89
N GLU A 144 17.95 10.00 3.87
CA GLU A 144 18.02 8.61 4.31
C GLU A 144 17.02 8.27 5.43
N TYR A 145 16.20 9.25 5.87
CA TYR A 145 15.36 9.09 7.05
C TYR A 145 13.88 9.26 6.70
N PRO A 146 12.98 8.55 7.43
CA PRO A 146 11.55 8.76 7.27
C PRO A 146 11.13 10.18 7.66
N MET A 147 10.27 10.79 6.84
CA MET A 147 9.67 12.09 7.12
C MET A 147 9.05 12.18 8.51
N LYS A 148 8.41 11.09 8.93
CA LYS A 148 7.75 10.97 10.24
C LYS A 148 8.70 11.24 11.40
N ARG A 149 9.98 10.90 11.26
CA ARG A 149 10.97 11.02 12.33
C ARG A 149 11.69 12.37 12.35
N ILE A 150 11.96 12.93 11.18
CA ILE A 150 12.88 14.07 11.07
C ILE A 150 12.25 15.31 10.46
N GLY A 151 11.07 15.20 9.87
CA GLY A 151 10.43 16.33 9.21
C GLY A 151 9.97 17.40 10.18
N SER A 152 10.41 18.66 9.98
CA SER A 152 9.83 19.81 10.64
C SER A 152 8.41 20.06 10.10
N GLN A 153 7.63 20.91 10.79
CA GLN A 153 6.28 21.28 10.30
C GLN A 153 6.34 21.89 8.91
N GLY A 154 7.34 22.74 8.65
CA GLY A 154 7.53 23.36 7.33
C GLY A 154 7.88 22.33 6.27
N GLN A 155 8.75 21.37 6.57
CA GLN A 155 9.11 20.28 5.66
C GLN A 155 7.92 19.36 5.37
N CYS A 156 7.13 19.00 6.37
CA CYS A 156 5.91 18.21 6.19
C CYS A 156 4.91 18.92 5.29
N LYS A 157 4.73 20.21 5.47
CA LYS A 157 3.83 21.03 4.63
C LYS A 157 4.32 21.07 3.18
N THR A 158 5.60 21.29 2.96
CA THR A 158 6.22 21.28 1.63
C THR A 158 6.06 19.94 0.95
N TYR A 159 6.29 18.87 1.70
CA TYR A 159 6.17 17.49 1.23
C TYR A 159 4.73 17.19 0.76
N LEU A 160 3.73 17.57 1.56
CA LEU A 160 2.31 17.38 1.21
C LEU A 160 1.89 18.21 0.01
N ILE A 161 2.38 19.43 -0.11
CA ILE A 161 2.10 20.29 -1.29
C ILE A 161 2.68 19.62 -2.54
N ALA A 162 3.91 19.11 -2.48
CA ALA A 162 4.53 18.41 -3.60
C ALA A 162 3.75 17.16 -4.01
N LEU A 163 3.25 16.37 -3.04
CA LEU A 163 2.39 15.23 -3.32
C LEU A 163 1.10 15.62 -4.03
N LYS A 164 0.45 16.69 -3.58
CA LYS A 164 -0.79 17.19 -4.19
C LYS A 164 -0.56 17.72 -5.59
N LEU A 165 0.53 18.46 -5.81
CA LEU A 165 0.88 18.95 -7.14
C LEU A 165 1.17 17.80 -8.10
N ALA A 166 1.91 16.78 -7.63
CA ALA A 166 2.19 15.59 -8.41
C ALA A 166 0.90 14.83 -8.77
N GLN A 167 -0.04 14.75 -7.83
CA GLN A 167 -1.34 14.12 -8.06
C GLN A 167 -2.12 14.85 -9.16
N TYR A 168 -2.10 16.17 -9.16
CA TYR A 168 -2.75 16.98 -10.18
C TYR A 168 -2.14 16.80 -11.56
N ASP A 169 -0.82 16.73 -11.63
CA ASP A 169 -0.07 16.58 -12.88
C ASP A 169 -0.18 15.15 -13.45
N PHE A 170 -0.55 14.21 -12.63
CA PHE A 170 -0.66 12.80 -13.00
C PHE A 170 -2.03 12.46 -13.59
#